data_b01be774bb2917d229ab1121692bc3c0
#
_entry.id   b01be774bb2917d229ab1121692bc3c0
#
_cell.length_a   1.000
_cell.length_b   1.000
_cell.length_c   1.000
_cell.angle_alpha   90.00
_cell.angle_beta   90.00
_cell.angle_gamma   90.00
#
_symmetry.space_group_name_H-M   'P 1'
#
loop_
_entity.id
_entity.type
_entity.pdbx_description
1 polymer ?
#
loop_
_entity_poly.entity_id
_entity_poly.type
_entity_poly.pdbx_seq_one_letter_code
_entity_poly.pdbx_strand_id
1 'polypeptide(L)'
;MKQICCTILLFFAFAGSHAQDFADYFQNKTLRVDYIFTGNAERQNIYLDELSQLPSWAGRQHHLSELPLEGNGQIIVKDLATQQTIYKTSFSSLFHEWLSTDEAKETAKGFENTFLLPFPKQPAEVEISLYSPRKEVMARYKHLVRPDDILIHQRGMSHVTPHRYLLRNGNEKDCIDVAILAEGYTDKEMDLFYQDAESACESLFSHEPFRSMKDKFNIVAVASPSTDSGVSVPRENQWKQTAVHSHFDTFYSDRYLTTSRIKSIHNALAGIPYEHIIILANTDVYGGGGIYNSYTLTTAHHPMFKPVVVHEFGHSFAGLADEYFYENDTMTDTYPLDVEPWEQNISTRVDFSSKWEDLLPAGTPIPTPANKWEKFPIGLYEGGGYSAKGIYRPAHNCRMKTNEYKEFCPVCQRAIRRIIEFYVP
;
A
#
# COMPACT_ATOMS: atom_id res chain seq x y z
N MET A 1 69.72 -24.05 5.96
CA MET A 1 68.30 -24.17 5.80
C MET A 1 67.70 -22.75 5.68
N LYS A 2 67.31 -22.35 4.49
CA LYS A 2 66.70 -21.01 4.25
C LYS A 2 65.18 -21.17 4.34
N GLN A 3 64.55 -20.50 5.32
CA GLN A 3 63.11 -20.39 5.39
C GLN A 3 62.64 -19.34 4.40
N ILE A 4 61.81 -19.74 3.47
CA ILE A 4 61.06 -18.84 2.56
C ILE A 4 59.73 -18.50 3.24
N CYS A 5 59.59 -17.23 3.65
CA CYS A 5 58.34 -16.69 4.14
C CYS A 5 57.47 -16.27 2.93
N CYS A 6 56.42 -17.06 2.61
CA CYS A 6 55.42 -16.63 1.64
C CYS A 6 54.39 -15.72 2.31
N THR A 7 54.47 -14.42 1.99
CA THR A 7 53.45 -13.44 2.39
C THR A 7 52.32 -13.50 1.40
N ILE A 8 51.18 -14.03 1.82
CA ILE A 8 49.92 -14.02 1.04
C ILE A 8 49.30 -12.62 1.21
N LEU A 9 49.33 -11.79 0.18
CA LEU A 9 48.56 -10.55 0.10
C LEU A 9 47.10 -10.90 -0.24
N LEU A 10 46.24 -10.80 0.76
CA LEU A 10 44.77 -10.81 0.56
C LEU A 10 44.33 -9.45 -0.02
N PHE A 11 44.03 -9.41 -1.30
CA PHE A 11 43.31 -8.30 -1.92
C PHE A 11 41.84 -8.34 -1.47
N PHE A 12 41.47 -7.51 -0.51
CA PHE A 12 40.10 -7.17 -0.27
C PHE A 12 39.62 -6.28 -1.42
N ALA A 13 38.92 -6.83 -2.39
CA ALA A 13 38.15 -6.04 -3.32
C ALA A 13 36.99 -5.38 -2.54
N PHE A 14 37.12 -4.11 -2.19
CA PHE A 14 35.99 -3.29 -1.81
C PHE A 14 35.10 -3.17 -3.06
N ALA A 15 34.06 -4.00 -3.14
CA ALA A 15 32.93 -3.73 -4.00
C ALA A 15 32.24 -2.49 -3.45
N GLY A 16 32.60 -1.33 -3.97
CA GLY A 16 31.82 -0.12 -3.74
C GLY A 16 30.40 -0.38 -4.20
N SER A 17 29.44 -0.30 -3.30
CA SER A 17 28.02 -0.30 -3.64
C SER A 17 27.76 1.00 -4.39
N HIS A 18 27.93 1.00 -5.70
CA HIS A 18 27.39 2.07 -6.53
C HIS A 18 25.86 1.97 -6.44
N ALA A 19 25.21 3.06 -6.06
CA ALA A 19 23.75 3.17 -6.16
C ALA A 19 23.37 2.84 -7.62
N GLN A 20 22.40 1.93 -7.78
CA GLN A 20 21.93 1.54 -9.11
C GLN A 20 21.29 2.75 -9.79
N ASP A 21 21.81 3.17 -10.94
CA ASP A 21 21.17 4.20 -11.73
C ASP A 21 19.93 3.61 -12.42
N PHE A 22 18.78 4.24 -12.25
CA PHE A 22 17.52 3.86 -12.91
C PHE A 22 17.70 3.76 -14.44
N ALA A 23 18.44 4.72 -15.02
CA ALA A 23 18.65 4.79 -16.45
C ALA A 23 19.49 3.63 -17.02
N ASP A 24 20.24 2.89 -16.22
CA ASP A 24 21.00 1.73 -16.70
C ASP A 24 20.08 0.56 -17.04
N TYR A 25 19.03 0.35 -16.27
CA TYR A 25 18.16 -0.83 -16.35
C TYR A 25 16.78 -0.57 -16.94
N PHE A 26 16.26 0.66 -16.83
CA PHE A 26 14.86 0.95 -17.14
C PHE A 26 14.67 2.06 -18.16
N GLN A 27 13.58 1.96 -18.92
CA GLN A 27 13.03 3.03 -19.73
C GLN A 27 12.13 3.90 -18.83
N ASN A 28 11.94 5.17 -19.20
CA ASN A 28 10.94 6.01 -18.52
C ASN A 28 9.52 5.64 -18.97
N LYS A 29 9.11 4.40 -18.70
CA LYS A 29 7.81 3.81 -18.99
C LYS A 29 7.42 2.85 -17.88
N THR A 30 6.14 2.60 -17.74
CA THR A 30 5.63 1.62 -16.76
C THR A 30 5.37 0.27 -17.43
N LEU A 31 5.84 -0.79 -16.81
CA LEU A 31 5.36 -2.15 -17.01
C LEU A 31 4.23 -2.40 -16.01
N ARG A 32 3.00 -2.47 -16.48
CA ARG A 32 1.88 -2.94 -15.69
C ARG A 32 1.80 -4.45 -15.81
N VAL A 33 1.73 -5.14 -14.67
CA VAL A 33 1.59 -6.58 -14.59
C VAL A 33 0.29 -6.91 -13.86
N ASP A 34 -0.60 -7.59 -14.56
CA ASP A 34 -1.87 -8.06 -14.02
C ASP A 34 -1.74 -9.54 -13.65
N TYR A 35 -2.06 -9.88 -12.39
CA TYR A 35 -2.08 -11.23 -11.87
C TYR A 35 -3.46 -11.60 -11.35
N ILE A 36 -3.75 -12.91 -11.34
CA ILE A 36 -4.86 -13.49 -10.60
C ILE A 36 -4.27 -14.32 -9.45
N PHE A 37 -4.57 -13.92 -8.21
CA PHE A 37 -4.28 -14.75 -7.03
C PHE A 37 -5.48 -15.64 -6.77
N THR A 38 -5.23 -16.93 -6.55
CA THR A 38 -6.29 -17.91 -6.34
C THR A 38 -5.95 -18.84 -5.19
N GLY A 39 -6.96 -19.45 -4.62
CA GLY A 39 -6.79 -20.48 -3.61
C GLY A 39 -7.66 -20.27 -2.39
N ASN A 40 -7.18 -20.76 -1.28
CA ASN A 40 -7.84 -20.73 0.04
C ASN A 40 -6.80 -20.55 1.15
N ALA A 41 -7.21 -20.64 2.42
CA ALA A 41 -6.30 -20.49 3.56
C ALA A 41 -5.10 -21.46 3.55
N GLU A 42 -5.23 -22.66 2.93
CA GLU A 42 -4.18 -23.70 2.92
C GLU A 42 -3.31 -23.65 1.66
N ARG A 43 -3.89 -23.34 0.50
CA ARG A 43 -3.22 -23.38 -0.81
C ARG A 43 -3.45 -22.11 -1.57
N GLN A 44 -2.37 -21.50 -2.02
CA GLN A 44 -2.38 -20.27 -2.79
C GLN A 44 -1.64 -20.46 -4.11
N ASN A 45 -2.13 -19.83 -5.17
CA ASN A 45 -1.50 -19.84 -6.49
C ASN A 45 -1.52 -18.44 -7.09
N ILE A 46 -0.56 -18.18 -7.95
CA ILE A 46 -0.42 -16.93 -8.70
C ILE A 46 -0.40 -17.26 -10.18
N TYR A 47 -1.19 -16.56 -10.97
CA TYR A 47 -1.19 -16.67 -12.43
C TYR A 47 -0.99 -15.30 -13.05
N LEU A 48 -0.10 -15.23 -14.04
CA LEU A 48 0.02 -14.07 -14.90
C LEU A 48 -1.21 -14.00 -15.81
N ASP A 49 -1.85 -12.84 -15.84
CA ASP A 49 -3.01 -12.58 -16.69
C ASP A 49 -2.60 -11.76 -17.92
N GLU A 50 -2.04 -10.55 -17.70
CA GLU A 50 -1.67 -9.67 -18.79
C GLU A 50 -0.44 -8.82 -18.45
N LEU A 51 0.32 -8.47 -19.50
CA LEU A 51 1.35 -7.44 -19.44
C LEU A 51 0.93 -6.23 -20.29
N SER A 52 1.10 -5.03 -19.74
CA SER A 52 0.85 -3.79 -20.47
C SER A 52 1.98 -2.77 -20.25
N GLN A 53 2.19 -1.90 -21.25
CA GLN A 53 3.09 -0.76 -21.19
C GLN A 53 2.29 0.52 -21.08
N LEU A 54 2.63 1.40 -20.12
CA LEU A 54 2.10 2.76 -20.00
C LEU A 54 3.18 3.79 -20.40
N PRO A 55 2.79 5.02 -20.80
CA PRO A 55 3.69 5.97 -21.45
C PRO A 55 4.81 6.52 -20.57
N SER A 56 4.62 6.61 -19.26
CA SER A 56 5.60 7.17 -18.32
C SER A 56 5.70 6.35 -17.06
N TRP A 57 6.86 6.42 -16.38
CA TRP A 57 7.08 5.90 -15.05
C TRP A 57 6.93 7.02 -14.03
N ALA A 58 5.97 6.89 -13.11
CA ALA A 58 5.74 7.84 -12.03
C ALA A 58 6.33 7.37 -10.70
N GLY A 59 6.78 6.11 -10.62
CA GLY A 59 7.32 5.56 -9.39
C GLY A 59 8.77 5.98 -9.12
N ARG A 60 9.24 5.60 -7.92
CA ARG A 60 10.58 5.95 -7.45
C ARG A 60 11.69 5.51 -8.40
N GLN A 61 12.75 6.32 -8.47
CA GLN A 61 13.97 6.04 -9.22
C GLN A 61 15.20 5.82 -8.29
N HIS A 62 14.96 5.79 -6.98
CA HIS A 62 15.94 5.58 -5.92
C HIS A 62 15.60 4.32 -5.13
N HIS A 63 16.56 3.81 -4.34
CA HIS A 63 16.36 2.61 -3.52
C HIS A 63 15.76 1.42 -4.30
N LEU A 64 16.17 1.25 -5.57
CA LEU A 64 15.52 0.35 -6.52
C LEU A 64 15.46 -1.10 -6.03
N SER A 65 16.54 -1.59 -5.40
CA SER A 65 16.66 -2.97 -4.90
C SER A 65 16.31 -3.14 -3.42
N GLU A 66 15.72 -2.11 -2.80
CA GLU A 66 15.35 -2.10 -1.38
C GLU A 66 13.82 -2.12 -1.20
N LEU A 67 13.38 -2.48 0.01
CA LEU A 67 11.98 -2.45 0.42
C LEU A 67 11.81 -1.48 1.59
N PRO A 68 10.82 -0.59 1.58
CA PRO A 68 10.53 0.25 2.74
C PRO A 68 9.84 -0.53 3.86
N LEU A 69 9.02 -1.52 3.50
CA LEU A 69 8.28 -2.43 4.37
C LEU A 69 8.23 -3.83 3.75
N GLU A 70 8.05 -4.87 4.58
CA GLU A 70 7.98 -6.25 4.09
C GLU A 70 6.66 -6.55 3.35
N GLY A 71 5.52 -6.07 3.86
CA GLY A 71 4.19 -6.37 3.33
C GLY A 71 3.80 -7.85 3.45
N ASN A 72 2.67 -8.20 2.85
CA ASN A 72 2.19 -9.59 2.74
C ASN A 72 2.59 -10.26 1.43
N GLY A 73 3.12 -9.49 0.48
CA GLY A 73 3.67 -9.98 -0.77
C GLY A 73 4.80 -9.11 -1.26
N GLN A 74 5.65 -9.68 -2.12
CA GLN A 74 6.80 -8.98 -2.68
C GLN A 74 6.98 -9.31 -4.15
N ILE A 75 7.45 -8.32 -4.92
CA ILE A 75 7.87 -8.50 -6.31
C ILE A 75 9.35 -8.14 -6.41
N ILE A 76 10.12 -8.99 -7.06
CA ILE A 76 11.54 -8.82 -7.32
C ILE A 76 11.74 -8.88 -8.83
N VAL A 77 12.39 -7.87 -9.40
CA VAL A 77 12.80 -7.84 -10.80
C VAL A 77 14.31 -8.05 -10.86
N LYS A 78 14.74 -9.02 -11.67
CA LYS A 78 16.15 -9.33 -11.89
C LYS A 78 16.50 -9.15 -13.36
N ASP A 79 17.63 -8.52 -13.63
CA ASP A 79 18.22 -8.58 -14.97
C ASP A 79 18.54 -10.03 -15.34
N LEU A 80 18.07 -10.48 -16.51
CA LEU A 80 18.18 -11.87 -16.88
C LEU A 80 19.64 -12.32 -17.12
N ALA A 81 20.48 -11.43 -17.64
CA ALA A 81 21.85 -11.77 -18.00
C ALA A 81 22.76 -11.82 -16.76
N THR A 82 22.63 -10.87 -15.86
CA THR A 82 23.50 -10.71 -14.67
C THR A 82 22.94 -11.35 -13.42
N GLN A 83 21.64 -11.68 -13.39
CA GLN A 83 20.89 -12.13 -12.20
C GLN A 83 20.87 -11.12 -11.04
N GLN A 84 21.29 -9.89 -11.30
CA GLN A 84 21.25 -8.81 -10.32
C GLN A 84 19.81 -8.39 -10.08
N THR A 85 19.43 -8.18 -8.80
CA THR A 85 18.16 -7.55 -8.47
C THR A 85 18.20 -6.08 -8.86
N ILE A 86 17.30 -5.67 -9.75
CA ILE A 86 17.24 -4.30 -10.30
C ILE A 86 16.03 -3.51 -9.78
N TYR A 87 15.00 -4.18 -9.25
CA TYR A 87 13.87 -3.53 -8.61
C TYR A 87 13.20 -4.45 -7.59
N LYS A 88 12.70 -3.87 -6.49
CA LYS A 88 11.84 -4.56 -5.52
C LYS A 88 10.67 -3.69 -5.13
N THR A 89 9.54 -4.30 -4.86
CA THR A 89 8.40 -3.66 -4.20
C THR A 89 7.65 -4.66 -3.35
N SER A 90 6.91 -4.18 -2.36
CA SER A 90 6.07 -4.98 -1.48
C SER A 90 4.64 -4.45 -1.46
N PHE A 91 3.71 -5.29 -1.07
CA PHE A 91 2.28 -4.99 -1.12
C PHE A 91 1.47 -5.82 -0.14
N SER A 92 0.23 -5.40 0.10
CA SER A 92 -0.87 -6.23 0.58
C SER A 92 -1.95 -6.33 -0.49
N SER A 93 -2.94 -7.19 -0.29
CA SER A 93 -4.05 -7.35 -1.22
C SER A 93 -5.33 -7.77 -0.49
N LEU A 94 -6.48 -7.50 -1.12
CA LEU A 94 -7.77 -7.98 -0.64
C LEU A 94 -7.81 -9.51 -0.52
N PHE A 95 -7.02 -10.23 -1.33
CA PHE A 95 -6.86 -11.68 -1.21
C PHE A 95 -6.27 -12.08 0.15
N HIS A 96 -5.21 -11.38 0.63
CA HIS A 96 -4.61 -11.66 1.94
C HIS A 96 -5.60 -11.43 3.10
N GLU A 97 -6.40 -10.38 3.03
CA GLU A 97 -7.42 -10.12 4.04
C GLU A 97 -8.50 -11.20 4.03
N TRP A 98 -8.96 -11.59 2.83
CA TRP A 98 -9.94 -12.65 2.69
C TRP A 98 -9.44 -13.99 3.25
N LEU A 99 -8.15 -14.30 3.13
CA LEU A 99 -7.56 -15.54 3.67
C LEU A 99 -7.73 -15.70 5.19
N SER A 100 -7.95 -14.61 5.94
CA SER A 100 -8.21 -14.63 7.37
C SER A 100 -9.67 -14.95 7.74
N THR A 101 -10.58 -15.00 6.75
CA THR A 101 -12.01 -15.26 6.96
C THR A 101 -12.30 -16.77 7.09
N ASP A 102 -13.42 -17.12 7.73
CA ASP A 102 -13.88 -18.52 7.79
C ASP A 102 -14.24 -19.06 6.41
N GLU A 103 -14.72 -18.21 5.50
CA GLU A 103 -15.01 -18.62 4.12
C GLU A 103 -13.77 -19.16 3.41
N ALA A 104 -12.58 -18.58 3.65
CA ALA A 104 -11.34 -19.03 3.02
C ALA A 104 -10.85 -20.40 3.52
N LYS A 105 -11.36 -20.88 4.66
CA LYS A 105 -11.07 -22.23 5.18
C LYS A 105 -11.86 -23.29 4.42
N GLU A 106 -13.01 -22.93 3.82
CA GLU A 106 -13.94 -23.87 3.22
C GLU A 106 -13.95 -23.83 1.69
N THR A 107 -13.63 -22.68 1.08
CA THR A 107 -13.72 -22.50 -0.37
C THR A 107 -12.47 -21.84 -0.95
N ALA A 108 -12.33 -21.91 -2.28
CA ALA A 108 -11.27 -21.22 -3.02
C ALA A 108 -11.87 -20.10 -3.88
N LYS A 109 -11.21 -18.95 -3.92
CA LYS A 109 -11.57 -17.79 -4.75
C LYS A 109 -10.41 -17.26 -5.57
N GLY A 110 -10.72 -16.45 -6.59
CA GLY A 110 -9.76 -15.71 -7.39
C GLY A 110 -9.93 -14.21 -7.22
N PHE A 111 -8.81 -13.49 -7.15
CA PHE A 111 -8.75 -12.03 -6.97
C PHE A 111 -7.82 -11.42 -8.00
N GLU A 112 -8.30 -10.35 -8.66
CA GLU A 112 -7.47 -9.52 -9.51
C GLU A 112 -6.43 -8.76 -8.68
N ASN A 113 -5.20 -8.67 -9.20
CA ASN A 113 -4.16 -7.81 -8.65
C ASN A 113 -3.38 -7.18 -9.79
N THR A 114 -3.04 -5.91 -9.66
CA THR A 114 -2.28 -5.16 -10.66
C THR A 114 -1.11 -4.47 -9.98
N PHE A 115 0.07 -4.57 -10.58
CA PHE A 115 1.28 -3.92 -10.08
C PHE A 115 1.94 -3.10 -11.16
N LEU A 116 2.49 -1.96 -10.77
CA LEU A 116 3.27 -1.09 -11.61
C LEU A 116 4.75 -1.29 -11.31
N LEU A 117 5.52 -1.60 -12.32
CA LEU A 117 6.96 -1.80 -12.28
C LEU A 117 7.62 -0.88 -13.31
N PRO A 118 8.87 -0.46 -13.12
CA PRO A 118 9.57 0.26 -14.18
C PRO A 118 9.81 -0.70 -15.37
N PHE A 119 9.65 -0.18 -16.60
CA PHE A 119 9.76 -0.98 -17.82
C PHE A 119 11.23 -1.32 -18.11
N PRO A 120 11.66 -2.60 -18.15
CA PRO A 120 13.05 -2.95 -18.30
C PRO A 120 13.56 -2.65 -19.72
N LYS A 121 14.86 -2.29 -19.85
CA LYS A 121 15.53 -2.11 -21.14
C LYS A 121 15.94 -3.43 -21.77
N GLN A 122 16.27 -4.42 -20.95
CA GLN A 122 16.72 -5.75 -21.34
C GLN A 122 15.76 -6.81 -20.79
N PRO A 123 15.78 -8.05 -21.28
CA PRO A 123 14.99 -9.14 -20.71
C PRO A 123 15.23 -9.27 -19.21
N ALA A 124 14.14 -9.37 -18.44
CA ALA A 124 14.15 -9.44 -16.98
C ALA A 124 13.29 -10.60 -16.48
N GLU A 125 13.69 -11.22 -15.37
CA GLU A 125 12.88 -12.16 -14.61
C GLU A 125 12.09 -11.38 -13.56
N VAL A 126 10.77 -11.56 -13.52
CA VAL A 126 9.90 -11.05 -12.47
C VAL A 126 9.51 -12.22 -11.57
N GLU A 127 9.84 -12.12 -10.29
CA GLU A 127 9.43 -13.07 -9.24
C GLU A 127 8.43 -12.39 -8.33
N ILE A 128 7.27 -13.01 -8.10
CA ILE A 128 6.27 -12.57 -7.13
C ILE A 128 6.06 -13.66 -6.09
N SER A 129 6.00 -13.27 -4.82
CA SER A 129 5.79 -14.18 -3.68
C SER A 129 4.70 -13.66 -2.75
N LEU A 130 3.86 -14.56 -2.23
CA LEU A 130 2.89 -14.32 -1.18
C LEU A 130 3.39 -14.96 0.11
N TYR A 131 3.20 -14.27 1.22
CA TYR A 131 3.66 -14.70 2.54
C TYR A 131 2.50 -14.89 3.51
N SER A 132 2.62 -15.88 4.38
CA SER A 132 1.73 -16.03 5.53
C SER A 132 2.01 -14.95 6.59
N PRO A 133 1.11 -14.77 7.59
CA PRO A 133 1.39 -13.93 8.75
C PRO A 133 2.66 -14.35 9.52
N ARG A 134 3.12 -15.61 9.37
CA ARG A 134 4.38 -16.13 9.92
C ARG A 134 5.59 -15.92 9.00
N LYS A 135 5.44 -15.12 7.95
CA LYS A 135 6.47 -14.80 6.94
C LYS A 135 6.94 -16.03 6.13
N GLU A 136 6.15 -17.10 6.09
CA GLU A 136 6.41 -18.27 5.26
C GLU A 136 5.92 -18.03 3.83
N VAL A 137 6.66 -18.54 2.84
CA VAL A 137 6.26 -18.44 1.43
C VAL A 137 5.10 -19.39 1.15
N MET A 138 3.92 -18.84 0.88
CA MET A 138 2.70 -19.58 0.55
C MET A 138 2.54 -19.85 -0.94
N ALA A 139 2.97 -18.90 -1.78
CA ALA A 139 3.01 -19.06 -3.22
C ALA A 139 4.17 -18.24 -3.81
N ARG A 140 4.74 -18.77 -4.89
CA ARG A 140 5.78 -18.08 -5.66
C ARG A 140 5.57 -18.35 -7.14
N TYR A 141 5.67 -17.30 -7.94
CA TYR A 141 5.59 -17.40 -9.38
C TYR A 141 6.69 -16.59 -10.04
N LYS A 142 7.26 -17.12 -11.14
CA LYS A 142 8.29 -16.45 -11.91
C LYS A 142 7.91 -16.44 -13.39
N HIS A 143 8.17 -15.32 -14.03
CA HIS A 143 8.03 -15.23 -15.48
C HIS A 143 9.08 -14.29 -16.08
N LEU A 144 9.28 -14.40 -17.38
CA LEU A 144 10.16 -13.53 -18.14
C LEU A 144 9.36 -12.38 -18.74
N VAL A 145 9.96 -11.21 -18.70
CA VAL A 145 9.51 -10.02 -19.44
C VAL A 145 10.56 -9.73 -20.50
N ARG A 146 10.14 -9.74 -21.75
CA ARG A 146 10.95 -9.34 -22.89
C ARG A 146 10.45 -8.01 -23.42
N PRO A 147 11.27 -6.94 -23.44
CA PRO A 147 10.82 -5.61 -23.86
C PRO A 147 10.28 -5.51 -25.28
N ASP A 148 10.66 -6.45 -26.13
CA ASP A 148 10.26 -6.58 -27.54
C ASP A 148 9.08 -7.55 -27.76
N ASP A 149 8.45 -8.05 -26.68
CA ASP A 149 7.31 -8.94 -26.79
C ASP A 149 6.09 -8.18 -27.35
N ILE A 150 5.62 -8.61 -28.52
CA ILE A 150 4.50 -7.99 -29.23
C ILE A 150 3.15 -8.18 -28.52
N LEU A 151 3.06 -9.04 -27.52
CA LEU A 151 1.85 -9.26 -26.71
C LEU A 151 1.77 -8.32 -25.51
N ILE A 152 2.77 -7.48 -25.25
CA ILE A 152 2.67 -6.41 -24.26
C ILE A 152 1.76 -5.31 -24.81
N HIS A 153 0.59 -5.17 -24.24
CA HIS A 153 -0.41 -4.19 -24.66
C HIS A 153 0.06 -2.76 -24.40
N GLN A 154 -0.11 -1.86 -25.35
CA GLN A 154 0.12 -0.43 -25.13
C GLN A 154 -1.17 0.22 -24.65
N ARG A 155 -1.15 0.81 -23.44
CA ARG A 155 -2.29 1.48 -22.82
C ARG A 155 -1.97 2.93 -22.49
N GLY A 156 -3.01 3.77 -22.39
CA GLY A 156 -2.86 5.17 -21.99
C GLY A 156 -2.23 6.07 -23.04
N MET A 157 -2.14 5.63 -24.29
CA MET A 157 -1.66 6.44 -25.43
C MET A 157 -2.77 7.30 -26.03
N SER A 158 -4.03 6.91 -25.80
CA SER A 158 -5.24 7.61 -26.29
C SER A 158 -6.37 7.41 -25.30
N HIS A 159 -7.38 8.26 -25.38
CA HIS A 159 -8.57 8.17 -24.51
C HIS A 159 -8.25 8.19 -23.01
N VAL A 160 -7.27 9.04 -22.63
CA VAL A 160 -6.93 9.28 -21.22
C VAL A 160 -8.13 9.88 -20.51
N THR A 161 -8.48 9.34 -19.34
CA THR A 161 -9.60 9.85 -18.53
C THR A 161 -9.41 11.32 -18.20
N PRO A 162 -10.48 12.16 -18.29
CA PRO A 162 -10.40 13.57 -17.93
C PRO A 162 -9.86 13.74 -16.51
N HIS A 163 -8.88 14.62 -16.32
CA HIS A 163 -8.23 14.82 -15.04
C HIS A 163 -7.71 16.24 -14.88
N ARG A 164 -7.48 16.66 -13.63
CA ARG A 164 -6.81 17.92 -13.31
C ARG A 164 -5.92 17.77 -12.08
N TYR A 165 -4.79 18.45 -12.08
CA TYR A 165 -3.94 18.53 -10.90
C TYR A 165 -4.56 19.44 -9.84
N LEU A 166 -4.71 18.94 -8.62
CA LEU A 166 -5.06 19.72 -7.44
C LEU A 166 -3.79 20.30 -6.78
N LEU A 167 -2.68 19.58 -6.93
CA LEU A 167 -1.36 19.98 -6.45
C LEU A 167 -0.32 19.46 -7.44
N ARG A 168 0.59 20.33 -7.89
CA ARG A 168 1.73 19.93 -8.72
C ARG A 168 2.97 20.69 -8.29
N ASN A 169 3.86 20.02 -7.55
CA ASN A 169 5.07 20.61 -6.97
C ASN A 169 6.34 20.27 -7.76
N GLY A 170 6.33 19.21 -8.55
CA GLY A 170 7.51 18.81 -9.30
C GLY A 170 7.24 17.80 -10.40
N ASN A 171 8.32 17.24 -10.92
CA ASN A 171 8.23 16.11 -11.86
C ASN A 171 7.94 14.81 -11.12
N GLU A 172 7.47 13.81 -11.83
CA GLU A 172 7.12 12.49 -11.32
C GLU A 172 8.31 11.79 -10.62
N LYS A 173 9.54 12.02 -11.04
CA LYS A 173 10.76 11.46 -10.41
C LYS A 173 11.15 12.12 -9.09
N ASP A 174 10.64 13.32 -8.81
CA ASP A 174 11.01 14.18 -7.67
C ASP A 174 9.88 14.30 -6.64
N CYS A 175 8.67 13.80 -6.98
CA CYS A 175 7.48 13.84 -6.14
C CYS A 175 6.77 12.48 -6.12
N ILE A 176 5.97 12.26 -5.10
CA ILE A 176 5.04 11.13 -4.99
C ILE A 176 3.75 11.52 -5.69
N ASP A 177 3.33 10.76 -6.69
CA ASP A 177 2.14 11.03 -7.47
C ASP A 177 0.94 10.25 -6.92
N VAL A 178 -0.07 10.96 -6.41
CA VAL A 178 -1.30 10.39 -5.88
C VAL A 178 -2.48 10.73 -6.79
N ALA A 179 -3.15 9.70 -7.31
CA ALA A 179 -4.38 9.85 -8.06
C ALA A 179 -5.60 9.74 -7.14
N ILE A 180 -6.50 10.71 -7.22
CA ILE A 180 -7.83 10.66 -6.58
C ILE A 180 -8.83 10.34 -7.68
N LEU A 181 -9.49 9.17 -7.60
CA LEU A 181 -10.36 8.60 -8.62
C LEU A 181 -11.83 8.70 -8.22
N ALA A 182 -12.69 9.09 -9.16
CA ALA A 182 -14.13 9.13 -8.97
C ALA A 182 -14.75 7.72 -9.01
N GLU A 183 -15.62 7.41 -8.05
CA GLU A 183 -16.42 6.17 -8.02
C GLU A 183 -17.89 6.48 -7.66
N GLY A 184 -18.81 6.03 -8.51
CA GLY A 184 -20.24 6.27 -8.30
C GLY A 184 -20.68 7.71 -8.64
N TYR A 185 -19.85 8.52 -9.27
CA TYR A 185 -20.24 9.83 -9.83
C TYR A 185 -20.56 9.67 -11.30
N THR A 186 -21.73 10.13 -11.71
CA THR A 186 -22.12 10.23 -13.14
C THR A 186 -21.42 11.43 -13.81
N ASP A 187 -21.47 11.51 -15.14
CA ASP A 187 -20.93 12.68 -15.87
C ASP A 187 -21.47 14.02 -15.33
N LYS A 188 -22.72 14.03 -14.85
CA LYS A 188 -23.37 15.24 -14.33
C LYS A 188 -22.89 15.62 -12.93
N GLU A 189 -22.23 14.74 -12.24
CA GLU A 189 -21.74 14.91 -10.86
C GLU A 189 -20.23 15.14 -10.78
N MET A 190 -19.56 15.33 -11.91
CA MET A 190 -18.11 15.53 -11.91
C MET A 190 -17.66 16.83 -11.22
N ASP A 191 -18.47 17.89 -11.22
CA ASP A 191 -18.17 19.10 -10.45
C ASP A 191 -18.21 18.83 -8.93
N LEU A 192 -19.14 17.99 -8.48
CA LEU A 192 -19.21 17.52 -7.09
C LEU A 192 -17.97 16.68 -6.75
N PHE A 193 -17.62 15.71 -7.61
CA PHE A 193 -16.40 14.92 -7.42
C PHE A 193 -15.16 15.79 -7.24
N TYR A 194 -14.98 16.83 -8.05
CA TYR A 194 -13.81 17.69 -7.92
C TYR A 194 -13.79 18.45 -6.58
N GLN A 195 -14.94 18.86 -6.05
CA GLN A 195 -15.05 19.50 -4.73
C GLN A 195 -14.67 18.49 -3.62
N ASP A 196 -15.15 17.23 -3.74
CA ASP A 196 -14.82 16.17 -2.80
C ASP A 196 -13.33 15.80 -2.85
N ALA A 197 -12.73 15.77 -4.05
CA ALA A 197 -11.31 15.53 -4.23
C ALA A 197 -10.45 16.65 -3.63
N GLU A 198 -10.85 17.92 -3.77
CA GLU A 198 -10.22 19.06 -3.09
C GLU A 198 -10.30 18.93 -1.58
N SER A 199 -11.48 18.55 -1.05
CA SER A 199 -11.69 18.33 0.39
C SER A 199 -10.84 17.16 0.94
N ALA A 200 -10.69 16.08 0.18
CA ALA A 200 -9.79 14.96 0.53
C ALA A 200 -8.33 15.41 0.57
N CYS A 201 -7.88 16.14 -0.45
CA CYS A 201 -6.54 16.69 -0.54
C CYS A 201 -6.24 17.63 0.65
N GLU A 202 -7.14 18.57 0.96
CA GLU A 202 -7.02 19.46 2.12
C GLU A 202 -6.94 18.67 3.44
N SER A 203 -7.78 17.64 3.59
CA SER A 203 -7.79 16.82 4.79
C SER A 203 -6.46 16.08 4.98
N LEU A 204 -5.90 15.49 3.92
CA LEU A 204 -4.62 14.80 3.97
C LEU A 204 -3.51 15.75 4.44
N PHE A 205 -3.39 16.93 3.81
CA PHE A 205 -2.35 17.92 4.14
C PHE A 205 -2.66 18.77 5.38
N SER A 206 -3.74 18.50 6.09
CA SER A 206 -3.96 19.06 7.43
C SER A 206 -3.24 18.27 8.54
N HIS A 207 -2.73 17.07 8.26
CA HIS A 207 -2.08 16.16 9.20
C HIS A 207 -0.56 16.12 9.02
N GLU A 208 0.20 16.04 10.12
CA GLU A 208 1.63 15.72 10.06
C GLU A 208 1.86 14.23 9.81
N PRO A 209 2.89 13.83 9.04
CA PRO A 209 3.92 14.66 8.40
C PRO A 209 3.55 15.17 6.99
N PHE A 210 2.37 14.82 6.45
CA PHE A 210 1.95 15.25 5.11
C PHE A 210 1.95 16.78 4.95
N ARG A 211 1.55 17.53 6.00
CA ARG A 211 1.53 18.99 5.99
C ARG A 211 2.92 19.58 5.81
N SER A 212 3.90 19.15 6.60
CA SER A 212 5.27 19.66 6.53
C SER A 212 6.06 19.18 5.31
N MET A 213 5.59 18.10 4.64
CA MET A 213 6.19 17.50 3.45
C MET A 213 5.30 17.61 2.21
N LYS A 214 4.38 18.59 2.20
CA LYS A 214 3.41 18.77 1.10
C LYS A 214 4.09 19.01 -0.25
N ASP A 215 5.25 19.63 -0.25
CA ASP A 215 6.08 19.90 -1.44
C ASP A 215 6.61 18.62 -2.11
N LYS A 216 6.58 17.47 -1.43
CA LYS A 216 6.99 16.17 -1.95
C LYS A 216 5.87 15.43 -2.71
N PHE A 217 4.71 16.04 -2.91
CA PHE A 217 3.55 15.38 -3.52
C PHE A 217 3.03 16.12 -4.75
N ASN A 218 2.59 15.35 -5.73
CA ASN A 218 1.65 15.77 -6.77
C ASN A 218 0.32 15.07 -6.52
N ILE A 219 -0.81 15.77 -6.69
CA ILE A 219 -2.15 15.21 -6.53
C ILE A 219 -2.95 15.48 -7.79
N VAL A 220 -3.46 14.44 -8.42
CA VAL A 220 -4.29 14.51 -9.62
C VAL A 220 -5.68 13.94 -9.35
N ALA A 221 -6.73 14.72 -9.62
CA ALA A 221 -8.12 14.26 -9.56
C ALA A 221 -8.54 13.74 -10.95
N VAL A 222 -9.04 12.50 -11.00
CA VAL A 222 -9.36 11.76 -12.21
C VAL A 222 -10.85 11.51 -12.27
N ALA A 223 -11.52 12.16 -13.21
CA ALA A 223 -12.97 12.17 -13.39
C ALA A 223 -13.43 10.94 -14.20
N SER A 224 -13.47 9.78 -13.56
CA SER A 224 -13.93 8.52 -14.12
C SER A 224 -15.46 8.41 -13.97
N PRO A 225 -16.26 8.56 -15.03
CA PRO A 225 -17.70 8.57 -14.88
C PRO A 225 -18.26 7.17 -14.65
N SER A 226 -19.21 7.07 -13.74
CA SER A 226 -20.05 5.91 -13.52
C SER A 226 -21.36 6.03 -14.29
N THR A 227 -21.96 4.89 -14.66
CA THR A 227 -23.30 4.88 -15.27
C THR A 227 -24.36 5.25 -14.24
N ASP A 228 -24.23 4.68 -13.01
CA ASP A 228 -25.13 4.93 -11.91
C ASP A 228 -24.49 5.83 -10.85
N SER A 229 -25.28 6.69 -10.23
CA SER A 229 -24.90 7.47 -9.06
C SER A 229 -24.92 6.61 -7.79
N GLY A 230 -23.91 6.78 -6.93
CA GLY A 230 -23.73 6.01 -5.71
C GLY A 230 -23.02 4.69 -5.93
N VAL A 231 -22.95 3.83 -4.90
CA VAL A 231 -22.25 2.55 -4.91
C VAL A 231 -23.18 1.39 -4.55
N SER A 232 -22.75 0.16 -4.81
CA SER A 232 -23.54 -1.03 -4.53
C SER A 232 -23.64 -1.30 -3.03
N VAL A 233 -24.84 -1.68 -2.57
CA VAL A 233 -25.14 -2.11 -1.19
C VAL A 233 -25.80 -3.50 -1.26
N PRO A 234 -25.02 -4.59 -1.28
CA PRO A 234 -25.54 -5.95 -1.50
C PRO A 234 -26.62 -6.39 -0.53
N ARG A 235 -26.50 -6.07 0.78
CA ARG A 235 -27.52 -6.41 1.79
C ARG A 235 -28.91 -5.82 1.51
N GLU A 236 -28.95 -4.71 0.74
CA GLU A 236 -30.18 -4.03 0.32
C GLU A 236 -30.60 -4.46 -1.09
N ASN A 237 -29.89 -5.44 -1.68
CA ASN A 237 -30.06 -5.87 -3.06
C ASN A 237 -29.92 -4.71 -4.07
N GLN A 238 -29.11 -3.71 -3.74
CA GLN A 238 -28.80 -2.57 -4.60
C GLN A 238 -27.47 -2.81 -5.32
N TRP A 239 -27.54 -3.06 -6.62
CA TRP A 239 -26.38 -3.22 -7.49
C TRP A 239 -26.30 -2.08 -8.49
N LYS A 240 -25.13 -1.46 -8.62
CA LYS A 240 -24.90 -0.28 -9.43
C LYS A 240 -23.74 -0.50 -10.42
N GLN A 241 -23.86 0.11 -11.59
CA GLN A 241 -22.84 0.10 -12.63
C GLN A 241 -21.91 1.31 -12.44
N THR A 242 -20.83 1.12 -11.70
CA THR A 242 -19.90 2.18 -11.35
C THR A 242 -18.51 1.97 -11.98
N ALA A 243 -17.67 2.99 -11.94
CA ALA A 243 -16.39 3.03 -12.64
C ALA A 243 -15.44 1.88 -12.21
N VAL A 244 -15.40 1.57 -10.92
CA VAL A 244 -14.55 0.50 -10.37
C VAL A 244 -15.34 -0.58 -9.63
N HIS A 245 -16.66 -0.59 -9.79
CA HIS A 245 -17.55 -1.63 -9.24
C HIS A 245 -17.39 -1.85 -7.72
N SER A 246 -17.23 -0.76 -6.96
CA SER A 246 -17.13 -0.86 -5.51
C SER A 246 -18.45 -1.26 -4.87
N HIS A 247 -18.36 -1.95 -3.73
CA HIS A 247 -19.53 -2.37 -2.97
C HIS A 247 -19.23 -2.44 -1.47
N PHE A 248 -20.25 -2.17 -0.68
CA PHE A 248 -20.27 -2.51 0.75
C PHE A 248 -20.34 -4.02 0.95
N ASP A 249 -20.42 -4.44 2.19
CA ASP A 249 -20.58 -5.85 2.59
C ASP A 249 -19.42 -6.76 2.16
N THR A 250 -18.24 -6.21 1.91
CA THR A 250 -17.04 -7.01 1.68
C THR A 250 -16.79 -7.89 2.91
N PHE A 251 -16.62 -9.19 2.68
CA PHE A 251 -16.48 -10.21 3.73
C PHE A 251 -17.61 -10.18 4.77
N TYR A 252 -18.83 -9.81 4.33
CA TYR A 252 -20.03 -9.67 5.16
C TYR A 252 -19.95 -8.56 6.23
N SER A 253 -18.97 -7.67 6.14
CA SER A 253 -18.85 -6.49 7.01
C SER A 253 -19.58 -5.31 6.39
N ASP A 254 -20.58 -4.79 7.09
CA ASP A 254 -21.48 -3.75 6.60
C ASP A 254 -20.82 -2.40 6.29
N ARG A 255 -19.71 -2.09 6.91
CA ARG A 255 -18.93 -0.88 6.70
C ARG A 255 -17.69 -1.06 5.84
N TYR A 256 -17.36 -2.32 5.43
CA TYR A 256 -16.20 -2.56 4.62
C TYR A 256 -16.53 -2.35 3.14
N LEU A 257 -16.12 -1.19 2.64
CA LEU A 257 -16.32 -0.76 1.26
C LEU A 257 -15.03 -1.02 0.47
N THR A 258 -15.07 -1.91 -0.51
CA THR A 258 -13.92 -2.25 -1.35
C THR A 258 -14.32 -2.49 -2.80
N THR A 259 -13.35 -2.78 -3.65
CA THR A 259 -13.54 -3.35 -4.97
C THR A 259 -12.60 -4.53 -5.22
N SER A 260 -13.11 -5.57 -5.85
CA SER A 260 -12.31 -6.68 -6.37
C SER A 260 -11.86 -6.46 -7.83
N ARG A 261 -12.25 -5.34 -8.46
CA ARG A 261 -11.98 -5.02 -9.86
C ARG A 261 -10.75 -4.12 -10.00
N ILE A 262 -9.60 -4.62 -9.55
CA ILE A 262 -8.35 -3.86 -9.54
C ILE A 262 -7.94 -3.41 -10.94
N LYS A 263 -8.16 -4.25 -11.96
CA LYS A 263 -7.87 -3.87 -13.36
C LYS A 263 -8.70 -2.67 -13.82
N SER A 264 -9.93 -2.51 -13.33
CA SER A 264 -10.78 -1.34 -13.68
C SER A 264 -10.18 -0.04 -13.13
N ILE A 265 -9.63 -0.05 -11.90
CA ILE A 265 -8.92 1.09 -11.32
C ILE A 265 -7.77 1.52 -12.24
N HIS A 266 -6.87 0.58 -12.54
CA HIS A 266 -5.69 0.87 -13.35
C HIS A 266 -6.01 1.17 -14.83
N ASN A 267 -7.14 0.70 -15.35
CA ASN A 267 -7.64 1.09 -16.67
C ASN A 267 -8.10 2.54 -16.70
N ALA A 268 -8.83 2.99 -15.67
CA ALA A 268 -9.28 4.37 -15.54
C ALA A 268 -8.10 5.35 -15.38
N LEU A 269 -7.00 4.91 -14.79
CA LEU A 269 -5.78 5.70 -14.57
C LEU A 269 -4.76 5.60 -15.73
N ALA A 270 -5.00 4.78 -16.75
CA ALA A 270 -4.04 4.56 -17.83
C ALA A 270 -3.71 5.87 -18.57
N GLY A 271 -2.42 6.19 -18.66
CA GLY A 271 -1.90 7.42 -19.28
C GLY A 271 -1.76 8.61 -18.33
N ILE A 272 -2.14 8.46 -17.07
CA ILE A 272 -1.97 9.46 -16.01
C ILE A 272 -0.82 9.00 -15.12
N PRO A 273 0.14 9.84 -14.71
CA PRO A 273 1.16 9.49 -13.74
C PRO A 273 0.57 9.28 -12.35
N TYR A 274 0.87 8.15 -11.70
CA TYR A 274 0.49 7.87 -10.31
C TYR A 274 1.33 6.74 -9.72
N GLU A 275 1.47 6.75 -8.38
CA GLU A 275 2.02 5.66 -7.57
C GLU A 275 1.00 5.17 -6.54
N HIS A 276 0.24 6.12 -5.94
CA HIS A 276 -0.77 5.82 -4.93
C HIS A 276 -2.15 6.24 -5.38
N ILE A 277 -3.18 5.58 -4.86
CA ILE A 277 -4.56 5.74 -5.33
C ILE A 277 -5.48 5.98 -4.14
N ILE A 278 -6.29 7.03 -4.24
CA ILE A 278 -7.44 7.28 -3.37
C ILE A 278 -8.71 7.23 -4.24
N ILE A 279 -9.67 6.41 -3.88
CA ILE A 279 -10.94 6.28 -4.59
C ILE A 279 -12.03 6.91 -3.70
N LEU A 280 -12.72 7.91 -4.23
CA LEU A 280 -13.82 8.58 -3.54
C LEU A 280 -15.15 8.02 -4.03
N ALA A 281 -15.88 7.40 -3.13
CA ALA A 281 -17.20 6.82 -3.39
C ALA A 281 -18.31 7.84 -3.12
N ASN A 282 -19.16 8.06 -4.10
CA ASN A 282 -20.32 8.98 -4.04
C ASN A 282 -21.44 8.38 -3.16
N THR A 283 -21.26 8.44 -1.86
CA THR A 283 -22.24 7.94 -0.88
C THR A 283 -22.05 8.59 0.49
N ASP A 284 -23.14 8.70 1.25
CA ASP A 284 -23.17 9.18 2.63
C ASP A 284 -23.13 8.06 3.68
N VAL A 285 -23.15 6.80 3.23
CA VAL A 285 -23.03 5.63 4.12
C VAL A 285 -21.59 5.51 4.62
N TYR A 286 -21.41 5.33 5.93
CA TYR A 286 -20.08 5.16 6.53
C TYR A 286 -19.36 3.91 6.02
N GLY A 287 -18.13 4.08 5.52
CA GLY A 287 -17.30 2.97 5.10
C GLY A 287 -15.99 3.42 4.47
N GLY A 288 -15.06 2.49 4.41
CA GLY A 288 -13.75 2.67 3.81
C GLY A 288 -12.91 1.40 3.92
N GLY A 289 -11.74 1.44 3.31
CA GLY A 289 -10.71 0.43 3.38
C GLY A 289 -9.41 0.94 2.74
N GLY A 290 -8.28 0.60 3.34
CA GLY A 290 -6.95 0.95 2.83
C GLY A 290 -6.07 -0.28 2.76
N ILE A 291 -5.56 -0.63 1.57
CA ILE A 291 -4.72 -1.80 1.34
C ILE A 291 -3.32 -1.35 0.94
N TYR A 292 -2.31 -1.75 1.69
CA TYR A 292 -0.93 -1.31 1.53
C TYR A 292 -0.43 -1.48 0.09
N ASN A 293 0.05 -0.37 -0.47
CA ASN A 293 0.57 -0.25 -1.84
C ASN A 293 -0.39 -0.81 -2.91
N SER A 294 -1.71 -0.63 -2.68
CA SER A 294 -2.77 -0.96 -3.61
C SER A 294 -3.71 0.24 -3.79
N TYR A 295 -4.64 0.47 -2.88
CA TYR A 295 -5.52 1.64 -2.93
C TYR A 295 -6.10 2.00 -1.56
N THR A 296 -6.54 3.24 -1.42
CA THR A 296 -7.52 3.71 -0.44
C THR A 296 -8.87 3.83 -1.11
N LEU A 297 -9.94 3.35 -0.49
CA LEU A 297 -11.32 3.61 -0.91
C LEU A 297 -12.11 4.12 0.28
N THR A 298 -12.84 5.22 0.13
CA THR A 298 -13.60 5.84 1.22
C THR A 298 -14.84 6.56 0.69
N THR A 299 -15.84 6.69 1.55
CA THR A 299 -17.08 7.43 1.26
C THR A 299 -16.84 8.93 1.32
N ALA A 300 -17.40 9.71 0.39
CA ALA A 300 -17.14 11.14 0.28
C ALA A 300 -18.11 12.04 1.06
N HIS A 301 -19.34 11.59 1.32
CA HIS A 301 -20.40 12.44 1.87
C HIS A 301 -20.78 12.12 3.31
N HIS A 302 -20.16 11.13 3.93
CA HIS A 302 -20.37 10.88 5.36
C HIS A 302 -19.73 11.99 6.21
N PRO A 303 -20.34 12.42 7.35
CA PRO A 303 -19.77 13.44 8.22
C PRO A 303 -18.34 13.16 8.70
N MET A 304 -17.95 11.88 8.79
CA MET A 304 -16.58 11.45 9.16
C MET A 304 -15.65 11.27 7.95
N PHE A 305 -16.01 11.74 6.75
CA PHE A 305 -15.19 11.59 5.55
C PHE A 305 -13.74 12.07 5.75
N LYS A 306 -13.57 13.31 6.24
CA LYS A 306 -12.24 13.92 6.39
C LYS A 306 -11.27 13.11 7.27
N PRO A 307 -11.65 12.65 8.49
CA PRO A 307 -10.77 11.77 9.25
C PRO A 307 -10.57 10.39 8.63
N VAL A 308 -11.61 9.82 7.99
CA VAL A 308 -11.54 8.46 7.42
C VAL A 308 -10.59 8.41 6.22
N VAL A 309 -10.65 9.35 5.29
CA VAL A 309 -9.72 9.35 4.15
C VAL A 309 -8.25 9.39 4.58
N VAL A 310 -7.94 10.09 5.65
CA VAL A 310 -6.56 10.15 6.19
C VAL A 310 -6.18 8.86 6.90
N HIS A 311 -7.11 8.24 7.63
CA HIS A 311 -6.92 6.95 8.29
C HIS A 311 -6.64 5.84 7.24
N GLU A 312 -7.51 5.71 6.24
CA GLU A 312 -7.36 4.70 5.18
C GLU A 312 -6.11 4.92 4.33
N PHE A 313 -5.72 6.18 4.10
CA PHE A 313 -4.46 6.49 3.44
C PHE A 313 -3.25 6.11 4.31
N GLY A 314 -3.35 6.16 5.63
CA GLY A 314 -2.36 5.62 6.56
C GLY A 314 -2.08 4.14 6.34
N HIS A 315 -3.13 3.34 6.09
CA HIS A 315 -2.98 1.93 5.72
C HIS A 315 -2.33 1.76 4.34
N SER A 316 -2.93 2.36 3.31
CA SER A 316 -2.52 2.09 1.93
C SER A 316 -1.16 2.68 1.58
N PHE A 317 -0.81 3.84 2.10
CA PHE A 317 0.46 4.53 1.84
C PHE A 317 1.60 4.04 2.71
N ALA A 318 1.37 3.94 4.02
CA ALA A 318 2.44 3.69 4.99
C ALA A 318 2.34 2.33 5.69
N GLY A 319 1.41 1.46 5.28
CA GLY A 319 1.23 0.13 5.87
C GLY A 319 1.01 0.17 7.37
N LEU A 320 0.31 1.20 7.87
CA LEU A 320 -0.03 1.28 9.28
C LEU A 320 -1.15 0.30 9.61
N ALA A 321 -1.06 -0.37 10.74
CA ALA A 321 -2.15 -1.20 11.27
C ALA A 321 -3.16 -0.35 12.03
N ASP A 322 -4.37 -0.89 12.22
CA ASP A 322 -5.34 -0.36 13.17
C ASP A 322 -4.82 -0.47 14.60
N GLU A 323 -4.94 0.62 15.35
CA GLU A 323 -4.55 0.67 16.77
C GLU A 323 -5.74 0.44 17.71
N TYR A 324 -6.94 0.18 17.18
CA TYR A 324 -8.10 -0.17 17.99
C TYR A 324 -8.22 -1.69 18.17
N PHE A 325 -9.03 -2.08 19.13
CA PHE A 325 -9.34 -3.48 19.45
C PHE A 325 -10.74 -3.58 20.01
N TYR A 326 -11.30 -4.78 19.98
CA TYR A 326 -12.57 -5.12 20.60
C TYR A 326 -12.33 -6.16 21.70
N GLU A 327 -13.01 -6.02 22.87
CA GLU A 327 -12.76 -6.90 24.03
C GLU A 327 -13.01 -8.38 23.74
N ASN A 328 -13.89 -8.69 22.80
CA ASN A 328 -14.27 -10.04 22.42
C ASN A 328 -13.68 -10.50 21.09
N ASP A 329 -12.84 -9.68 20.44
CA ASP A 329 -12.27 -10.01 19.16
C ASP A 329 -10.89 -10.67 19.33
N THR A 330 -10.72 -11.86 18.77
CA THR A 330 -9.50 -12.64 18.81
C THR A 330 -9.01 -12.91 17.42
N MET A 331 -8.57 -11.86 16.71
CA MET A 331 -7.97 -11.97 15.38
C MET A 331 -6.52 -12.50 15.44
N THR A 332 -6.31 -13.58 16.24
CA THR A 332 -4.98 -14.19 16.44
C THR A 332 -4.40 -14.79 15.16
N ASP A 333 -5.24 -15.12 14.20
CA ASP A 333 -4.79 -15.67 12.92
C ASP A 333 -4.16 -14.58 12.03
N THR A 334 -4.55 -13.31 12.22
CA THR A 334 -3.97 -12.16 11.49
C THR A 334 -2.61 -11.77 12.04
N TYR A 335 -2.46 -11.76 13.37
CA TYR A 335 -1.22 -11.38 14.06
C TYR A 335 -0.78 -12.48 15.04
N PRO A 336 0.03 -13.45 14.58
CA PRO A 336 0.61 -14.48 15.46
C PRO A 336 1.49 -13.84 16.54
N LEU A 337 1.29 -14.22 17.81
CA LEU A 337 1.97 -13.58 18.95
C LEU A 337 3.45 -13.95 19.08
N ASP A 338 3.93 -14.90 18.30
CA ASP A 338 5.32 -15.36 18.22
C ASP A 338 6.11 -14.80 17.02
N VAL A 339 5.50 -13.87 16.28
CA VAL A 339 6.11 -13.15 15.14
C VAL A 339 5.93 -11.66 15.32
N GLU A 340 6.96 -10.87 15.02
CA GLU A 340 6.83 -9.41 14.99
C GLU A 340 6.10 -8.98 13.70
N PRO A 341 4.97 -8.23 13.78
CA PRO A 341 4.26 -7.70 12.61
C PRO A 341 5.17 -6.84 11.74
N TRP A 342 4.92 -6.79 10.45
CA TRP A 342 5.67 -5.90 9.56
C TRP A 342 5.21 -4.43 9.69
N GLU A 343 4.02 -4.18 10.12
CA GLU A 343 3.45 -2.85 10.37
C GLU A 343 4.22 -2.12 11.48
N GLN A 344 4.55 -0.86 11.25
CA GLN A 344 5.50 -0.13 12.11
C GLN A 344 4.89 0.42 13.41
N ASN A 345 3.56 0.44 13.52
CA ASN A 345 2.83 1.02 14.65
C ASN A 345 2.17 -0.01 15.57
N ILE A 346 2.43 -1.29 15.37
CA ILE A 346 2.05 -2.36 16.31
C ILE A 346 3.24 -3.28 16.59
N SER A 347 3.21 -3.98 17.73
CA SER A 347 4.26 -4.91 18.14
C SER A 347 3.70 -6.06 18.97
N THR A 348 4.23 -7.27 18.78
CA THR A 348 4.06 -8.43 19.67
C THR A 348 5.14 -8.51 20.75
N ARG A 349 6.13 -7.62 20.72
CA ARG A 349 7.35 -7.62 21.54
C ARG A 349 8.36 -8.72 21.19
N VAL A 350 8.16 -9.45 20.12
CA VAL A 350 9.12 -10.46 19.66
C VAL A 350 10.43 -9.80 19.22
N ASP A 351 10.33 -8.68 18.52
CA ASP A 351 11.47 -7.83 18.15
C ASP A 351 11.10 -6.34 18.30
N PHE A 352 10.83 -5.92 19.53
CA PHE A 352 10.41 -4.54 19.79
C PHE A 352 11.49 -3.51 19.45
N SER A 353 12.77 -3.92 19.49
CA SER A 353 13.89 -3.02 19.11
C SER A 353 13.84 -2.54 17.67
N SER A 354 13.23 -3.30 16.77
CA SER A 354 13.00 -2.91 15.37
C SER A 354 11.86 -1.90 15.18
N LYS A 355 11.08 -1.59 16.24
CA LYS A 355 9.87 -0.77 16.20
C LYS A 355 10.16 0.66 16.68
N TRP A 356 9.65 1.04 17.83
CA TRP A 356 9.76 2.40 18.38
C TRP A 356 10.37 2.43 19.78
N GLU A 357 11.14 1.43 20.16
CA GLU A 357 11.80 1.38 21.46
C GLU A 357 12.67 2.62 21.69
N ASP A 358 13.36 3.08 20.65
CA ASP A 358 14.22 4.26 20.63
C ASP A 358 13.49 5.59 20.89
N LEU A 359 12.16 5.63 20.72
CA LEU A 359 11.32 6.80 20.98
C LEU A 359 10.75 6.82 22.40
N LEU A 360 10.93 5.77 23.20
CA LEU A 360 10.39 5.70 24.53
C LEU A 360 11.05 6.72 25.46
N PRO A 361 10.29 7.57 26.19
CA PRO A 361 10.85 8.38 27.26
C PRO A 361 11.57 7.53 28.31
N ALA A 362 12.62 8.06 28.90
CA ALA A 362 13.37 7.36 29.94
C ALA A 362 12.44 6.93 31.12
N GLY A 363 12.53 5.67 31.54
CA GLY A 363 11.72 5.10 32.60
C GLY A 363 10.28 4.78 32.21
N THR A 364 9.96 4.72 30.92
CA THR A 364 8.66 4.21 30.44
C THR A 364 8.47 2.75 30.84
N PRO A 365 7.40 2.40 31.58
CA PRO A 365 7.10 1.01 31.90
C PRO A 365 6.74 0.21 30.63
N ILE A 366 7.20 -1.04 30.57
CA ILE A 366 6.92 -1.98 29.48
C ILE A 366 6.25 -3.26 30.05
N PRO A 367 4.94 -3.50 29.81
CA PRO A 367 3.97 -2.64 29.12
C PRO A 367 3.66 -1.33 29.86
N THR A 368 3.18 -0.33 29.13
CA THR A 368 2.81 0.97 29.70
C THR A 368 1.36 0.93 30.19
N PRO A 369 1.10 1.20 31.50
CA PRO A 369 -0.27 1.24 31.99
C PRO A 369 -1.10 2.34 31.29
N ALA A 370 -2.32 1.99 30.86
CA ALA A 370 -3.20 2.90 30.10
C ALA A 370 -3.50 4.21 30.86
N ASN A 371 -3.60 4.17 32.19
CA ASN A 371 -3.85 5.35 33.02
C ASN A 371 -2.64 6.30 33.21
N LYS A 372 -1.49 5.96 32.61
CA LYS A 372 -0.27 6.79 32.64
C LYS A 372 0.03 7.49 31.32
N TRP A 373 -0.93 7.54 30.42
CA TRP A 373 -0.73 8.06 29.06
C TRP A 373 -0.29 9.53 29.02
N GLU A 374 -0.72 10.38 29.95
CA GLU A 374 -0.28 11.77 30.04
C GLU A 374 1.21 11.89 30.37
N LYS A 375 1.72 10.98 31.21
CA LYS A 375 3.14 10.93 31.55
C LYS A 375 4.01 10.30 30.46
N PHE A 376 3.47 9.34 29.73
CA PHE A 376 4.17 8.60 28.67
C PHE A 376 3.39 8.70 27.36
N PRO A 377 3.45 9.84 26.65
CA PRO A 377 2.71 10.04 25.41
C PRO A 377 3.10 9.04 24.32
N ILE A 378 4.34 8.52 24.38
CA ILE A 378 4.79 7.34 23.63
C ILE A 378 5.07 6.25 24.67
N GLY A 379 4.49 5.08 24.45
CA GLY A 379 4.62 3.93 25.35
C GLY A 379 4.49 2.61 24.60
N LEU A 380 4.16 1.57 25.34
CA LEU A 380 3.82 0.25 24.82
C LEU A 380 2.49 -0.17 25.45
N TYR A 381 1.38 0.29 24.84
CA TYR A 381 0.03 0.12 25.36
C TYR A 381 -0.60 -1.16 24.82
N GLU A 382 -1.01 -2.07 25.69
CA GLU A 382 -1.65 -3.31 25.26
C GLU A 382 -3.01 -3.04 24.59
N GLY A 383 -3.29 -3.79 23.55
CA GLY A 383 -4.46 -3.67 22.67
C GLY A 383 -4.14 -2.91 21.39
N GLY A 384 -4.42 -3.52 20.23
CA GLY A 384 -4.20 -3.02 18.89
C GLY A 384 -4.33 -4.16 17.87
N GLY A 385 -4.39 -3.87 16.58
CA GLY A 385 -4.54 -4.89 15.53
C GLY A 385 -5.76 -5.77 15.80
N TYR A 386 -6.88 -5.18 16.22
CA TYR A 386 -8.13 -5.81 16.63
C TYR A 386 -8.04 -6.69 17.89
N SER A 387 -6.85 -7.00 18.41
CA SER A 387 -6.64 -7.88 19.56
C SER A 387 -6.49 -7.10 20.85
N ALA A 388 -7.26 -7.47 21.90
CA ALA A 388 -7.19 -6.83 23.22
C ALA A 388 -5.91 -7.20 23.99
N LYS A 389 -5.27 -8.32 23.65
CA LYS A 389 -4.12 -8.90 24.36
C LYS A 389 -3.02 -9.33 23.40
N GLY A 390 -1.76 -9.18 23.87
CA GLY A 390 -0.58 -9.66 23.17
C GLY A 390 -0.09 -8.77 22.03
N ILE A 391 -0.91 -7.86 21.54
CA ILE A 391 -0.54 -6.82 20.57
C ILE A 391 -0.48 -5.47 21.29
N TYR A 392 0.51 -4.68 20.96
CA TYR A 392 0.78 -3.40 21.60
C TYR A 392 0.82 -2.28 20.57
N ARG A 393 0.34 -1.10 20.95
CA ARG A 393 0.35 0.14 20.16
C ARG A 393 1.18 1.24 20.84
N PRO A 394 1.64 2.26 20.12
CA PRO A 394 2.60 3.23 20.63
C PRO A 394 1.97 4.33 21.51
N ALA A 395 0.69 4.63 21.33
CA ALA A 395 0.05 5.76 22.02
C ALA A 395 -1.35 5.40 22.51
N HIS A 396 -1.83 6.20 23.49
CA HIS A 396 -3.20 6.04 23.99
C HIS A 396 -4.22 6.43 22.92
N ASN A 397 -3.97 7.51 22.18
CA ASN A 397 -4.78 8.00 21.06
C ASN A 397 -3.93 8.27 19.83
N CYS A 398 -4.51 7.98 18.66
CA CYS A 398 -3.90 8.16 17.36
C CYS A 398 -5.01 8.21 16.30
N ARG A 399 -4.73 8.81 15.13
CA ARG A 399 -5.58 8.71 13.93
C ARG A 399 -5.86 7.24 13.56
N MET A 400 -4.89 6.35 13.72
CA MET A 400 -5.05 4.91 13.45
C MET A 400 -5.87 4.16 14.52
N LYS A 401 -6.31 4.84 15.58
CA LYS A 401 -7.15 4.26 16.62
C LYS A 401 -8.58 4.79 16.59
N THR A 402 -8.76 6.08 16.31
CA THR A 402 -10.09 6.73 16.36
C THR A 402 -10.15 7.92 15.41
N ASN A 403 -11.31 8.09 14.79
CA ASN A 403 -11.61 9.23 13.94
C ASN A 403 -11.78 10.56 14.72
N GLU A 404 -11.94 10.51 16.03
CA GLU A 404 -12.07 11.68 16.90
C GLU A 404 -10.72 12.34 17.20
N TYR A 405 -9.63 11.58 17.20
CA TYR A 405 -8.30 12.13 17.45
C TYR A 405 -7.74 12.76 16.16
N LYS A 406 -7.21 13.99 16.30
CA LYS A 406 -6.92 14.86 15.15
C LYS A 406 -5.62 14.56 14.41
N GLU A 407 -4.69 13.80 15.01
CA GLU A 407 -3.34 13.64 14.48
C GLU A 407 -2.89 12.18 14.51
N PHE A 408 -1.94 11.82 13.70
CA PHE A 408 -1.16 10.61 13.88
C PHE A 408 -0.28 10.73 15.13
N CYS A 409 -0.09 9.64 15.87
CA CYS A 409 0.88 9.63 16.96
C CYS A 409 2.32 9.77 16.42
N PRO A 410 3.31 10.14 17.25
CA PRO A 410 4.69 10.35 16.77
C PRO A 410 5.31 9.13 16.07
N VAL A 411 4.92 7.91 16.45
CA VAL A 411 5.40 6.67 15.81
C VAL A 411 4.82 6.53 14.40
N CYS A 412 3.52 6.74 14.24
CA CYS A 412 2.86 6.74 12.93
C CYS A 412 3.39 7.86 12.03
N GLN A 413 3.62 9.07 12.57
CA GLN A 413 4.24 10.16 11.83
C GLN A 413 5.65 9.79 11.34
N ARG A 414 6.46 9.12 12.18
CA ARG A 414 7.79 8.63 11.79
C ARG A 414 7.70 7.58 10.70
N ALA A 415 6.75 6.64 10.80
CA ALA A 415 6.56 5.62 9.78
C ALA A 415 6.18 6.24 8.43
N ILE A 416 5.22 7.17 8.41
CA ILE A 416 4.83 7.91 7.19
C ILE A 416 6.00 8.70 6.62
N ARG A 417 6.76 9.42 7.45
CA ARG A 417 7.93 10.19 7.02
C ARG A 417 8.98 9.30 6.35
N ARG A 418 9.28 8.14 6.92
CA ARG A 418 10.24 7.17 6.33
C ARG A 418 9.80 6.68 4.95
N ILE A 419 8.50 6.49 4.75
CA ILE A 419 7.96 6.14 3.42
C ILE A 419 8.16 7.30 2.44
N ILE A 420 7.80 8.53 2.81
CA ILE A 420 8.02 9.69 1.96
C ILE A 420 9.50 9.83 1.57
N GLU A 421 10.41 9.77 2.55
CA GLU A 421 11.86 9.88 2.34
C GLU A 421 12.45 8.69 1.54
N PHE A 422 11.79 7.54 1.53
CA PHE A 422 12.17 6.39 0.70
C PHE A 422 11.78 6.57 -0.77
N TYR A 423 10.66 7.22 -1.04
CA TYR A 423 10.16 7.42 -2.41
C TYR A 423 10.81 8.61 -3.11
N VAL A 424 11.13 9.68 -2.38
CA VAL A 424 11.66 10.94 -2.93
C VAL A 424 12.96 11.34 -2.25
N PRO A 425 13.92 11.94 -3.00
CA PRO A 425 15.20 12.37 -2.44
C PRO A 425 15.09 13.55 -1.46
#